data_d0eaa478413d7157426d3d0b5dc4f44e
#
_entry.id   d0eaa478413d7157426d3d0b5dc4f44e
#
_cell.length_a   1.000
_cell.length_b   1.000
_cell.length_c   1.000
_cell.angle_alpha   90.00
_cell.angle_beta   90.00
_cell.angle_gamma   90.00
#
_symmetry.space_group_name_H-M   'P 1'
#
loop_
_entity.id
_entity.type
_entity.pdbx_description
1 polymer ?
#
loop_
_entity_poly.entity_id
_entity_poly.type
_entity_poly.pdbx_seq_one_letter_code
_entity_poly.pdbx_strand_id
1 'polypeptide(L)'
;HGLPTGKLVELCGRGRELDIEGMARKVHFDHFLERDVNAGFSGGEIKRSELLQLMAQKPDLLLFDEPESGVDLENMALVGKTVRFLLDGMPDRCCATLAQREKVRSTSGLIITHTGFILDYIRADMGHMLVDGRLVCSGDPQRLFQHIKRHGYTVPPPPLTLRHDKTKG
;
A
#
# COMPACT_ATOMS: atom_id res chain seq x y z
N HIS A 1 -29.34 -6.63 12.77
CA HIS A 1 -28.08 -7.37 12.87
C HIS A 1 -27.16 -6.87 11.78
N GLY A 2 -25.95 -6.44 12.15
CA GLY A 2 -24.94 -6.02 11.19
C GLY A 2 -24.29 -7.20 10.48
N LEU A 3 -23.31 -6.92 9.62
CA LEU A 3 -22.52 -7.93 8.93
C LEU A 3 -21.19 -8.13 9.68
N PRO A 4 -20.88 -9.32 10.22
CA PRO A 4 -19.58 -9.60 10.82
C PRO A 4 -18.45 -9.37 9.83
N THR A 5 -17.34 -8.80 10.30
CA THR A 5 -16.19 -8.47 9.42
C THR A 5 -15.61 -9.72 8.74
N GLY A 6 -15.51 -10.83 9.47
CA GLY A 6 -15.06 -12.12 8.89
C GLY A 6 -15.92 -12.58 7.73
N LYS A 7 -17.25 -12.38 7.83
CA LYS A 7 -18.17 -12.72 6.72
C LYS A 7 -18.00 -11.80 5.52
N LEU A 8 -17.74 -10.51 5.74
CA LEU A 8 -17.41 -9.59 4.65
C LEU A 8 -16.12 -10.02 3.93
N VAL A 9 -15.09 -10.38 4.70
CA VAL A 9 -13.81 -10.85 4.14
C VAL A 9 -14.00 -12.12 3.29
N GLU A 10 -14.81 -13.07 3.76
CA GLU A 10 -15.18 -14.27 2.99
C GLU A 10 -15.83 -13.91 1.65
N LEU A 11 -16.80 -12.98 1.68
CA LEU A 11 -17.47 -12.50 0.46
C LEU A 11 -16.49 -11.80 -0.50
N CYS A 12 -15.54 -11.03 0.03
CA CYS A 12 -14.46 -10.43 -0.76
C CYS A 12 -13.61 -11.48 -1.49
N GLY A 13 -13.48 -12.66 -0.94
CA GLY A 13 -12.78 -13.79 -1.55
C GLY A 13 -13.47 -14.41 -2.77
N ARG A 14 -14.73 -14.04 -3.06
CA ARG A 14 -15.50 -14.51 -4.23
C ARG A 14 -15.55 -16.04 -4.35
N GLY A 15 -15.83 -16.72 -3.24
CA GLY A 15 -15.95 -18.18 -3.18
C GLY A 15 -14.63 -18.95 -3.18
N ARG A 16 -13.48 -18.27 -3.12
CA ARG A 16 -12.19 -18.93 -2.91
C ARG A 16 -12.10 -19.44 -1.46
N GLU A 17 -11.50 -20.61 -1.28
CA GLU A 17 -11.14 -21.08 0.05
C GLU A 17 -9.99 -20.22 0.60
N LEU A 18 -10.23 -19.55 1.73
CA LEU A 18 -9.29 -18.60 2.34
C LEU A 18 -9.04 -18.97 3.80
N ASP A 19 -7.79 -18.91 4.21
CA ASP A 19 -7.40 -18.91 5.63
C ASP A 19 -7.62 -17.49 6.21
N ILE A 20 -8.90 -17.15 6.50
CA ILE A 20 -9.28 -15.82 6.99
C ILE A 20 -8.62 -15.50 8.32
N GLU A 21 -8.56 -16.47 9.23
CA GLU A 21 -7.90 -16.28 10.54
C GLU A 21 -6.41 -16.03 10.38
N GLY A 22 -5.72 -16.80 9.54
CA GLY A 22 -4.31 -16.61 9.26
C GLY A 22 -4.02 -15.26 8.59
N MET A 23 -4.91 -14.79 7.71
CA MET A 23 -4.81 -13.46 7.13
C MET A 23 -5.06 -12.36 8.18
N ALA A 24 -6.07 -12.52 9.02
CA ALA A 24 -6.41 -11.57 10.08
C ALA A 24 -5.28 -11.43 11.12
N ARG A 25 -4.65 -12.54 11.51
CA ARG A 25 -3.44 -12.50 12.37
C ARG A 25 -2.30 -11.69 11.80
N LYS A 26 -2.09 -11.70 10.46
CA LYS A 26 -1.03 -10.91 9.81
C LYS A 26 -1.24 -9.39 9.93
N VAL A 27 -2.47 -8.96 10.05
CA VAL A 27 -2.85 -7.55 10.21
C VAL A 27 -3.33 -7.23 11.63
N HIS A 28 -3.11 -8.12 12.59
CA HIS A 28 -3.53 -8.01 14.00
C HIS A 28 -5.03 -7.68 14.13
N PHE A 29 -5.86 -8.40 13.39
CA PHE A 29 -7.31 -8.17 13.31
C PHE A 29 -8.16 -9.41 13.68
N ASP A 30 -7.54 -10.49 14.13
CA ASP A 30 -8.19 -11.76 14.45
C ASP A 30 -9.29 -11.63 15.54
N HIS A 31 -9.08 -10.77 16.53
CA HIS A 31 -10.06 -10.52 17.60
C HIS A 31 -11.30 -9.73 17.18
N PHE A 32 -11.32 -9.21 15.95
CA PHE A 32 -12.38 -8.36 15.44
C PHE A 32 -13.25 -9.02 14.36
N LEU A 33 -12.97 -10.27 14.01
CA LEU A 33 -13.67 -10.97 12.92
C LEU A 33 -15.18 -11.13 13.17
N GLU A 34 -15.57 -11.35 14.44
CA GLU A 34 -16.96 -11.51 14.85
C GLU A 34 -17.70 -10.18 15.05
N ARG A 35 -17.00 -9.05 15.04
CA ARG A 35 -17.62 -7.73 15.17
C ARG A 35 -18.18 -7.26 13.86
N ASP A 36 -19.30 -6.53 13.95
CA ASP A 36 -19.90 -5.87 12.78
C ASP A 36 -18.93 -4.89 12.13
N VAL A 37 -18.94 -4.84 10.80
CA VAL A 37 -18.07 -3.97 9.99
C VAL A 37 -18.16 -2.52 10.47
N ASN A 38 -17.00 -1.95 10.79
CA ASN A 38 -16.84 -0.57 11.24
C ASN A 38 -17.59 -0.19 12.53
N ALA A 39 -18.17 -1.16 13.24
CA ALA A 39 -18.90 -0.90 14.49
C ALA A 39 -17.93 -0.63 15.65
N GLY A 40 -17.70 0.66 15.94
CA GLY A 40 -16.84 1.10 17.03
C GLY A 40 -15.37 0.78 16.83
N PHE A 41 -14.90 0.72 15.57
CA PHE A 41 -13.50 0.58 15.25
C PHE A 41 -12.78 1.94 15.34
N SER A 42 -11.55 1.91 15.84
CA SER A 42 -10.61 3.03 15.70
C SER A 42 -10.17 3.22 14.25
N GLY A 43 -9.58 4.36 13.91
CA GLY A 43 -9.05 4.61 12.56
C GLY A 43 -8.06 3.54 12.10
N GLY A 44 -7.15 3.09 12.98
CA GLY A 44 -6.21 2.02 12.69
C GLY A 44 -6.88 0.66 12.48
N GLU A 45 -7.95 0.34 13.23
CA GLU A 45 -8.73 -0.89 13.06
C GLU A 45 -9.51 -0.89 11.75
N ILE A 46 -10.09 0.25 11.36
CA ILE A 46 -10.74 0.41 10.04
C ILE A 46 -9.73 0.12 8.92
N LYS A 47 -8.55 0.74 8.96
CA LYS A 47 -7.49 0.50 7.95
C LYS A 47 -7.06 -0.96 7.90
N ARG A 48 -6.89 -1.63 9.02
CA ARG A 48 -6.55 -3.05 9.07
C ARG A 48 -7.67 -3.93 8.50
N SER A 49 -8.93 -3.60 8.78
CA SER A 49 -10.10 -4.26 8.18
C SER A 49 -10.11 -4.12 6.65
N GLU A 50 -9.87 -2.91 6.12
CA GLU A 50 -9.77 -2.64 4.69
C GLU A 50 -8.64 -3.43 4.02
N LEU A 51 -7.45 -3.44 4.64
CA LEU A 51 -6.31 -4.22 4.15
C LEU A 51 -6.59 -5.72 4.14
N LEU A 52 -7.27 -6.25 5.17
CA LEU A 52 -7.69 -7.65 5.22
C LEU A 52 -8.64 -8.01 4.07
N GLN A 53 -9.59 -7.12 3.73
CA GLN A 53 -10.49 -7.28 2.59
C GLN A 53 -9.69 -7.31 1.27
N LEU A 54 -8.72 -6.42 1.09
CA LEU A 54 -7.84 -6.40 -0.08
C LEU A 54 -6.99 -7.67 -0.21
N MET A 55 -6.50 -8.21 0.91
CA MET A 55 -5.80 -9.51 0.93
C MET A 55 -6.71 -10.65 0.44
N ALA A 56 -7.99 -10.62 0.80
CA ALA A 56 -8.97 -11.59 0.34
C ALA A 56 -9.32 -11.39 -1.14
N GLN A 57 -9.42 -10.15 -1.62
CA GLN A 57 -9.78 -9.83 -3.01
C GLN A 57 -8.69 -10.20 -4.02
N LYS A 58 -7.41 -10.03 -3.68
CA LYS A 58 -6.24 -10.20 -4.56
C LYS A 58 -6.43 -9.47 -5.91
N PRO A 59 -6.63 -8.15 -5.92
CA PRO A 59 -6.84 -7.41 -7.16
C PRO A 59 -5.55 -7.25 -7.96
N ASP A 60 -5.67 -7.06 -9.29
CA ASP A 60 -4.54 -6.75 -10.18
C ASP A 60 -4.09 -5.28 -10.06
N LEU A 61 -4.99 -4.40 -9.62
CA LEU A 61 -4.71 -2.97 -9.39
C LEU A 61 -5.20 -2.55 -8.01
N LEU A 62 -4.33 -1.91 -7.24
CA LEU A 62 -4.59 -1.35 -5.92
C LEU A 62 -4.54 0.19 -5.99
N LEU A 63 -5.57 0.82 -5.45
CA LEU A 63 -5.65 2.27 -5.31
C LEU A 63 -5.70 2.60 -3.82
N PHE A 64 -4.71 3.34 -3.33
CA PHE A 64 -4.63 3.77 -1.94
C PHE A 64 -4.69 5.29 -1.87
N ASP A 65 -5.66 5.80 -1.14
CA ASP A 65 -5.77 7.21 -0.83
C ASP A 65 -5.40 7.42 0.64
N GLU A 66 -4.23 8.00 0.86
CA GLU A 66 -3.66 8.27 2.19
C GLU A 66 -3.75 7.08 3.16
N PRO A 67 -3.17 5.92 2.82
CA PRO A 67 -3.32 4.71 3.64
C PRO A 67 -2.80 4.86 5.07
N GLU A 68 -1.89 5.81 5.30
CA GLU A 68 -1.31 6.14 6.60
C GLU A 68 -2.14 7.16 7.41
N SER A 69 -3.14 7.81 6.82
CA SER A 69 -3.93 8.85 7.50
C SER A 69 -4.75 8.28 8.66
N GLY A 70 -4.69 8.95 9.82
CA GLY A 70 -5.41 8.53 11.03
C GLY A 70 -4.85 7.29 11.71
N VAL A 71 -3.64 6.86 11.35
CA VAL A 71 -2.95 5.70 11.93
C VAL A 71 -1.83 6.18 12.85
N ASP A 72 -1.74 5.62 14.06
CA ASP A 72 -0.63 5.86 14.97
C ASP A 72 0.68 5.22 14.49
N LEU A 73 1.81 5.62 15.09
CA LEU A 73 3.15 5.17 14.66
C LEU A 73 3.33 3.63 14.71
N GLU A 74 2.74 2.94 15.69
CA GLU A 74 2.87 1.49 15.80
C GLU A 74 2.11 0.79 14.67
N ASN A 75 0.89 1.23 14.41
CA ASN A 75 0.05 0.69 13.35
C ASN A 75 0.53 1.11 11.96
N MET A 76 1.24 2.24 11.81
CA MET A 76 1.80 2.70 10.54
C MET A 76 2.78 1.68 9.94
N ALA A 77 3.66 1.10 10.76
CA ALA A 77 4.57 0.06 10.32
C ALA A 77 3.82 -1.20 9.82
N LEU A 78 2.73 -1.56 10.50
CA LEU A 78 1.88 -2.68 10.09
C LEU A 78 1.17 -2.40 8.76
N VAL A 79 0.55 -1.22 8.62
CA VAL A 79 -0.08 -0.77 7.38
C VAL A 79 0.91 -0.78 6.22
N GLY A 80 2.08 -0.15 6.40
CA GLY A 80 3.11 -0.08 5.36
C GLY A 80 3.62 -1.46 4.93
N LYS A 81 3.90 -2.37 5.88
CA LYS A 81 4.30 -3.75 5.58
C LYS A 81 3.19 -4.52 4.86
N THR A 82 1.92 -4.31 5.23
CA THR A 82 0.79 -4.97 4.58
C THR A 82 0.56 -4.44 3.17
N VAL A 83 0.65 -3.14 2.95
CA VAL A 83 0.59 -2.53 1.60
C VAL A 83 1.72 -3.09 0.72
N ARG A 84 2.94 -3.16 1.25
CA ARG A 84 4.06 -3.80 0.55
C ARG A 84 3.77 -5.26 0.21
N PHE A 85 3.22 -6.03 1.16
CA PHE A 85 2.85 -7.42 0.94
C PHE A 85 1.79 -7.56 -0.19
N LEU A 86 0.80 -6.66 -0.22
CA LEU A 86 -0.23 -6.64 -1.26
C LEU A 86 0.34 -6.34 -2.65
N LEU A 87 1.34 -5.45 -2.74
CA LEU A 87 1.98 -5.05 -4.00
C LEU A 87 3.01 -6.06 -4.50
N ASP A 88 3.86 -6.56 -3.60
CA ASP A 88 4.98 -7.44 -3.96
C ASP A 88 4.60 -8.93 -3.96
N GLY A 89 3.43 -9.28 -3.40
CA GLY A 89 3.03 -10.66 -3.16
C GLY A 89 3.75 -11.31 -1.99
N MET A 90 3.46 -12.58 -1.72
CA MET A 90 4.27 -13.37 -0.79
C MET A 90 5.69 -13.49 -1.35
N PRO A 91 6.73 -13.18 -0.55
CA PRO A 91 8.06 -13.61 -0.93
C PRO A 91 8.06 -15.15 -0.93
N ASP A 92 7.95 -15.75 -2.11
CA ASP A 92 8.27 -17.16 -2.23
C ASP A 92 9.65 -17.37 -1.62
N ARG A 93 9.79 -18.36 -0.75
CA ARG A 93 11.07 -18.70 -0.08
C ARG A 93 12.21 -18.97 -1.08
N CYS A 94 11.89 -19.11 -2.38
CA CYS A 94 12.84 -19.36 -3.44
C CYS A 94 13.29 -18.11 -4.23
N CYS A 95 12.71 -16.92 -4.02
CA CYS A 95 13.19 -15.69 -4.66
C CYS A 95 14.38 -15.10 -3.91
N ALA A 96 15.58 -15.47 -4.32
CA ALA A 96 16.84 -15.10 -3.64
C ALA A 96 17.26 -13.64 -3.88
N THR A 97 16.76 -12.94 -4.92
CA THR A 97 17.19 -11.59 -5.29
C THR A 97 16.04 -10.61 -5.48
N LEU A 98 16.29 -9.30 -5.27
CA LEU A 98 15.33 -8.22 -5.52
C LEU A 98 14.84 -8.21 -6.98
N ALA A 99 15.73 -8.46 -7.94
CA ALA A 99 15.40 -8.52 -9.36
C ALA A 99 14.46 -9.68 -9.73
N GLN A 100 14.52 -10.79 -9.00
CA GLN A 100 13.58 -11.91 -9.16
C GLN A 100 12.20 -11.58 -8.60
N ARG A 101 12.13 -10.78 -7.52
CA ARG A 101 10.86 -10.29 -6.95
C ARG A 101 10.15 -9.33 -7.88
N GLU A 102 10.87 -8.46 -8.60
CA GLU A 102 10.31 -7.53 -9.58
C GLU A 102 9.66 -8.25 -10.78
N LYS A 103 10.18 -9.43 -11.16
CA LYS A 103 9.58 -10.25 -12.24
C LYS A 103 8.29 -10.98 -11.85
N VAL A 104 8.00 -11.09 -10.54
CA VAL A 104 6.84 -11.84 -10.02
C VAL A 104 5.70 -10.91 -9.60
N ARG A 105 5.90 -9.58 -9.65
CA ARG A 105 4.83 -8.62 -9.34
C ARG A 105 3.68 -8.77 -10.34
N SER A 106 2.54 -9.25 -9.85
CA SER A 106 1.29 -9.34 -10.61
C SER A 106 0.35 -8.16 -10.33
N THR A 107 0.61 -7.40 -9.27
CA THR A 107 -0.28 -6.33 -8.79
C THR A 107 0.37 -4.97 -9.01
N SER A 108 -0.36 -4.08 -9.68
CA SER A 108 0.00 -2.66 -9.82
C SER A 108 -0.62 -1.85 -8.68
N GLY A 109 0.02 -0.74 -8.28
CA GLY A 109 -0.49 0.14 -7.24
C GLY A 109 -0.33 1.61 -7.56
N LEU A 110 -1.36 2.39 -7.23
CA LEU A 110 -1.29 3.84 -7.17
C LEU A 110 -1.56 4.27 -5.74
N ILE A 111 -0.65 5.08 -5.18
CA ILE A 111 -0.75 5.55 -3.81
C ILE A 111 -0.71 7.07 -3.82
N ILE A 112 -1.72 7.68 -3.21
CA ILE A 112 -1.74 9.12 -2.91
C ILE A 112 -1.31 9.29 -1.46
N THR A 113 -0.36 10.18 -1.22
CA THR A 113 0.10 10.55 0.12
C THR A 113 0.53 12.02 0.14
N HIS A 114 0.24 12.70 1.23
CA HIS A 114 0.75 14.06 1.49
C HIS A 114 1.87 14.04 2.54
N THR A 115 1.97 12.99 3.36
CA THR A 115 3.00 12.85 4.40
C THR A 115 4.26 12.16 3.90
N GLY A 116 4.10 11.25 2.92
CA GLY A 116 5.15 10.42 2.35
C GLY A 116 5.72 9.36 3.28
N PHE A 117 5.17 9.15 4.48
CA PHE A 117 5.64 8.13 5.42
C PHE A 117 5.54 6.71 4.85
N ILE A 118 4.56 6.46 3.99
CA ILE A 118 4.41 5.15 3.34
C ILE A 118 5.66 4.76 2.52
N LEU A 119 6.44 5.73 2.02
CA LEU A 119 7.66 5.50 1.25
C LEU A 119 8.80 4.87 2.07
N ASP A 120 8.70 4.87 3.40
CA ASP A 120 9.67 4.18 4.25
C ASP A 120 9.44 2.65 4.24
N TYR A 121 8.28 2.21 3.81
CA TYR A 121 7.88 0.78 3.81
C TYR A 121 7.78 0.17 2.42
N ILE A 122 7.46 0.97 1.41
CA ILE A 122 7.26 0.52 0.04
C ILE A 122 8.34 1.08 -0.88
N ARG A 123 8.55 0.39 -2.01
CA ARG A 123 9.36 0.89 -3.11
C ARG A 123 8.44 1.21 -4.28
N ALA A 124 8.25 2.50 -4.54
CA ALA A 124 7.52 2.95 -5.71
C ALA A 124 8.48 3.12 -6.89
N ASP A 125 8.02 2.76 -8.09
CA ASP A 125 8.83 2.84 -9.31
C ASP A 125 8.87 4.26 -9.85
N MET A 126 7.82 5.05 -9.62
CA MET A 126 7.70 6.44 -10.04
C MET A 126 6.89 7.26 -9.06
N GLY A 127 7.33 8.48 -8.81
CA GLY A 127 6.60 9.50 -8.07
C GLY A 127 6.12 10.62 -8.98
N HIS A 128 4.96 11.17 -8.64
CA HIS A 128 4.38 12.32 -9.33
C HIS A 128 4.01 13.39 -8.30
N MET A 129 4.37 14.64 -8.58
CA MET A 129 3.97 15.77 -7.75
C MET A 129 2.77 16.48 -8.39
N LEU A 130 1.67 16.55 -7.65
CA LEU A 130 0.43 17.19 -8.06
C LEU A 130 0.28 18.52 -7.29
N VAL A 131 0.11 19.62 -8.02
CA VAL A 131 -0.11 20.95 -7.45
C VAL A 131 -1.26 21.61 -8.22
N ASP A 132 -2.26 22.12 -7.51
CA ASP A 132 -3.43 22.78 -8.09
C ASP A 132 -4.09 21.99 -9.24
N GLY A 133 -4.20 20.67 -9.06
CA GLY A 133 -4.81 19.77 -10.05
C GLY A 133 -3.92 19.48 -11.27
N ARG A 134 -2.63 19.85 -11.25
CA ARG A 134 -1.69 19.62 -12.36
C ARG A 134 -0.49 18.80 -11.92
N LEU A 135 -0.08 17.85 -12.75
CA LEU A 135 1.19 17.15 -12.59
C LEU A 135 2.32 18.10 -12.97
N VAL A 136 3.09 18.54 -11.97
CA VAL A 136 4.17 19.53 -12.17
C VAL A 136 5.53 18.89 -12.29
N CYS A 137 5.71 17.66 -11.77
CA CYS A 137 6.96 16.93 -11.84
C CYS A 137 6.72 15.41 -11.72
N SER A 138 7.57 14.62 -12.36
CA SER A 138 7.61 13.17 -12.25
C SER A 138 9.04 12.70 -12.11
N GLY A 139 9.30 11.69 -11.28
CA GLY A 139 10.65 11.20 -11.10
C GLY A 139 10.79 10.18 -9.97
N ASP A 140 12.00 10.04 -9.44
CA ASP A 140 12.29 9.17 -8.31
C ASP A 140 11.47 9.61 -7.08
N PRO A 141 10.65 8.72 -6.48
CA PRO A 141 9.75 9.07 -5.38
C PRO A 141 10.48 9.64 -4.16
N GLN A 142 11.62 9.06 -3.81
CA GLN A 142 12.41 9.49 -2.65
C GLN A 142 13.01 10.88 -2.85
N ARG A 143 13.51 11.16 -4.06
CA ARG A 143 14.05 12.49 -4.40
C ARG A 143 12.96 13.55 -4.44
N LEU A 144 11.79 13.23 -5.01
CA LEU A 144 10.63 14.13 -4.99
C LEU A 144 10.19 14.43 -3.56
N PHE A 145 10.08 13.41 -2.74
CA PHE A 145 9.69 13.59 -1.34
C PHE A 145 10.73 14.41 -0.54
N GLN A 146 12.03 14.18 -0.76
CA GLN A 146 13.08 15.01 -0.15
C GLN A 146 13.03 16.47 -0.61
N HIS A 147 12.69 16.70 -1.89
CA HIS A 147 12.48 18.05 -2.40
C HIS A 147 11.31 18.73 -1.68
N ILE A 148 10.14 18.04 -1.60
CA ILE A 148 8.95 18.56 -0.91
C ILE A 148 9.25 18.88 0.56
N LYS A 149 9.97 18.03 1.27
CA LYS A 149 10.38 18.28 2.67
C LYS A 149 11.22 19.55 2.83
N ARG A 150 12.08 19.89 1.86
CA ARG A 150 13.00 21.03 1.94
C ARG A 150 12.42 22.33 1.39
N HIS A 151 11.61 22.23 0.35
CA HIS A 151 11.22 23.38 -0.48
C HIS A 151 9.69 23.51 -0.64
N GLY A 152 8.92 22.61 -0.01
CA GLY A 152 7.46 22.55 -0.21
C GLY A 152 7.12 22.05 -1.63
N TYR A 153 5.91 22.32 -2.04
CA TYR A 153 5.39 21.91 -3.35
C TYR A 153 5.83 22.84 -4.50
N THR A 154 7.08 23.29 -4.46
CA THR A 154 7.68 24.07 -5.56
C THR A 154 8.21 23.14 -6.64
N VAL A 155 8.19 23.59 -7.90
CA VAL A 155 8.73 22.79 -9.02
C VAL A 155 10.24 22.61 -8.84
N PRO A 156 10.75 21.37 -8.75
CA PRO A 156 12.20 21.15 -8.64
C PRO A 156 12.93 21.57 -9.93
N PRO A 157 14.16 22.08 -9.81
CA PRO A 157 14.97 22.34 -10.99
C PRO A 157 15.25 21.05 -11.77
N PRO A 158 15.31 21.07 -13.11
CA PRO A 158 15.72 19.90 -13.88
C PRO A 158 17.18 19.51 -13.57
N PRO A 159 17.56 18.19 -13.52
CA PRO A 159 16.77 17.05 -13.94
C PRO A 159 16.37 16.11 -12.79
N LEU A 160 15.12 16.16 -12.34
CA LEU A 160 14.52 15.05 -11.60
C LEU A 160 13.80 14.06 -12.53
N THR A 161 13.83 14.31 -13.84
CA THR A 161 13.35 13.38 -14.85
C THR A 161 14.23 12.13 -14.87
N LEU A 162 13.60 10.96 -14.70
CA LEU A 162 14.22 9.67 -14.92
C LEU A 162 14.85 9.65 -16.33
N ARG A 163 16.18 9.62 -16.42
CA ARG A 163 16.80 9.01 -17.58
C ARG A 163 16.50 7.52 -17.47
N HIS A 164 15.58 7.03 -18.28
CA HIS A 164 15.57 5.63 -18.66
C HIS A 164 16.89 5.40 -19.40
N ASP A 165 17.89 4.95 -18.67
CA ASP A 165 19.11 4.43 -19.27
C ASP A 165 18.77 3.09 -19.92
N LYS A 166 18.21 3.18 -21.14
CA LYS A 166 18.08 2.06 -22.06
C LYS A 166 19.42 1.86 -22.75
N THR A 167 20.46 1.54 -22.00
CA THR A 167 21.72 1.08 -22.61
C THR A 167 22.39 0.10 -21.67
N LYS A 168 21.98 -1.16 -21.79
CA LYS A 168 22.90 -2.29 -21.80
C LYS A 168 22.21 -3.41 -22.56
N GLY A 169 22.70 -3.59 -23.78
CA GLY A 169 22.39 -4.71 -24.63
C GLY A 169 22.84 -6.04 -24.04
#